data_c9e9bc100f6a00b65495b939dc441584
#
_entry.id   c9e9bc100f6a00b65495b939dc441584
#
_cell.length_a   1.000
_cell.length_b   1.000
_cell.length_c   1.000
_cell.angle_alpha   90.00
_cell.angle_beta   90.00
_cell.angle_gamma   90.00
#
_symmetry.space_group_name_H-M   'P 1'
#
loop_
_entity.id
_entity.type
_entity.pdbx_description
1 polymer ?
#
loop_
_entity_poly.entity_id
_entity_poly.type
_entity_poly.pdbx_seq_one_letter_code
_entity_poly.pdbx_strand_id
1 'polypeptide(L)'
;PPMWTPETGKPKYYGRFNQGVVTINLVDVALSSGGNFDKFWKIFDERLALCHRALQARHQRLLGTPSDAAPILWQYGALARLKKGEKIDKLLYGGYSTISLGYAGLYECVKYMTGKSHTDAGAKPFALSVMQHMNDKCSEWKKAENMDYSLYGTPLESTTYKFAKCLQ
;
A
#
# COMPACT_ATOMS: atom_id res chain seq x y z
N PRO A 1 6.18 -6.11 6.01
CA PRO A 1 5.65 -7.12 6.93
C PRO A 1 6.72 -7.73 7.83
N PRO A 2 6.38 -8.20 9.03
CA PRO A 2 7.35 -8.81 9.95
C PRO A 2 8.05 -10.05 9.38
N MET A 3 7.48 -10.66 8.35
CA MET A 3 8.02 -11.86 7.69
C MET A 3 9.10 -11.56 6.63
N TRP A 4 9.31 -10.30 6.31
CA TRP A 4 10.34 -9.91 5.37
C TRP A 4 11.65 -9.62 6.09
N THR A 5 12.69 -10.43 5.87
CA THR A 5 14.03 -10.26 6.45
C THR A 5 15.08 -10.81 5.52
N PRO A 6 15.65 -9.97 4.66
CA PRO A 6 16.60 -10.44 3.65
C PRO A 6 17.94 -10.92 4.23
N GLU A 7 18.40 -10.34 5.36
CA GLU A 7 19.75 -10.60 5.87
C GLU A 7 19.83 -11.79 6.84
N THR A 8 18.81 -12.03 7.63
CA THR A 8 18.86 -13.03 8.71
C THR A 8 17.90 -14.19 8.55
N GLY A 9 16.98 -14.13 7.58
CA GLY A 9 15.87 -15.08 7.43
C GLY A 9 14.89 -15.10 8.61
N LYS A 10 15.09 -14.22 9.61
CA LYS A 10 14.24 -14.13 10.80
C LYS A 10 13.39 -12.86 10.77
N PRO A 11 12.12 -12.92 11.15
CA PRO A 11 11.27 -11.74 11.21
C PRO A 11 11.77 -10.71 12.22
N LYS A 12 11.67 -9.43 11.87
CA LYS A 12 12.02 -8.30 12.73
C LYS A 12 10.76 -7.51 13.06
N TYR A 13 10.49 -7.33 14.32
CA TYR A 13 9.25 -6.71 14.81
C TYR A 13 9.45 -5.29 15.41
N TYR A 14 10.67 -4.88 15.63
CA TYR A 14 11.03 -3.59 16.26
C TYR A 14 11.89 -2.73 15.33
N GLY A 15 11.88 -1.42 15.58
CA GLY A 15 12.67 -0.45 14.80
C GLY A 15 12.26 -0.33 13.35
N ARG A 16 11.05 -0.84 13.00
CA ARG A 16 10.46 -0.75 11.66
C ARG A 16 9.46 0.40 11.60
N PHE A 17 9.30 0.96 10.42
CA PHE A 17 8.35 2.04 10.17
C PHE A 17 7.73 1.92 8.77
N ASN A 18 6.67 2.68 8.54
CA ASN A 18 6.03 2.77 7.24
C ASN A 18 6.42 4.09 6.57
N GLN A 19 6.92 4.03 5.33
CA GLN A 19 7.32 5.19 4.53
C GLN A 19 6.12 6.01 4.05
N GLY A 20 4.94 5.41 4.02
CA GLY A 20 3.68 6.05 3.65
C GLY A 20 2.70 5.10 3.01
N VAL A 21 1.46 5.59 2.87
CA VAL A 21 0.34 4.85 2.29
C VAL A 21 -0.22 5.65 1.11
N VAL A 22 -0.54 4.96 0.03
CA VAL A 22 -1.37 5.49 -1.06
C VAL A 22 -2.57 4.57 -1.19
N THR A 23 -3.79 5.11 -1.07
CA THR A 23 -5.01 4.33 -1.03
C THR A 23 -5.73 4.35 -2.37
N ILE A 24 -5.99 3.17 -2.94
CA ILE A 24 -6.85 3.02 -4.11
C ILE A 24 -8.32 3.07 -3.70
N ASN A 25 -9.12 3.80 -4.48
CA ASN A 25 -10.57 3.85 -4.34
C ASN A 25 -11.21 2.76 -5.21
N LEU A 26 -11.57 1.63 -4.62
CA LEU A 26 -12.20 0.52 -5.35
C LEU A 26 -13.61 0.86 -5.83
N VAL A 27 -14.29 1.82 -5.18
CA VAL A 27 -15.61 2.30 -5.61
C VAL A 27 -15.48 3.03 -6.94
N ASP A 28 -14.48 3.92 -7.09
CA ASP A 28 -14.22 4.61 -8.36
C ASP A 28 -13.95 3.62 -9.51
N VAL A 29 -13.15 2.59 -9.25
CA VAL A 29 -12.85 1.55 -10.24
C VAL A 29 -14.14 0.84 -10.69
N ALA A 30 -14.99 0.44 -9.74
CA ALA A 30 -16.23 -0.25 -10.02
C ALA A 30 -17.20 0.64 -10.80
N LEU A 31 -17.47 1.86 -10.36
CA LEU A 31 -18.37 2.80 -11.02
C LEU A 31 -17.89 3.16 -12.43
N SER A 32 -16.60 3.42 -12.60
CA SER A 32 -15.99 3.73 -13.90
C SER A 32 -16.09 2.57 -14.90
N SER A 33 -16.17 1.33 -14.41
CA SER A 33 -16.37 0.15 -15.27
C SER A 33 -17.78 0.03 -15.84
N GLY A 34 -18.76 0.68 -15.20
CA GLY A 34 -20.19 0.53 -15.56
C GLY A 34 -20.74 -0.89 -15.35
N GLY A 35 -20.14 -1.66 -14.44
CA GLY A 35 -20.52 -3.05 -14.16
C GLY A 35 -19.94 -4.09 -15.13
N ASN A 36 -19.11 -3.67 -16.08
CA ASN A 36 -18.43 -4.57 -17.00
C ASN A 36 -17.14 -5.10 -16.38
N PHE A 37 -17.00 -6.42 -16.21
CA PHE A 37 -15.85 -7.05 -15.54
C PHE A 37 -14.53 -6.88 -16.31
N ASP A 38 -14.51 -6.99 -17.63
CA ASP A 38 -13.28 -6.82 -18.42
C ASP A 38 -12.76 -5.38 -18.29
N LYS A 39 -13.68 -4.42 -18.38
CA LYS A 39 -13.37 -3.00 -18.19
C LYS A 39 -12.92 -2.70 -16.76
N PHE A 40 -13.51 -3.38 -15.75
CA PHE A 40 -13.10 -3.27 -14.36
C PHE A 40 -11.62 -3.62 -14.19
N TRP A 41 -11.18 -4.77 -14.65
CA TRP A 41 -9.79 -5.21 -14.48
C TRP A 41 -8.81 -4.28 -15.19
N LYS A 42 -9.15 -3.79 -16.37
CA LYS A 42 -8.34 -2.82 -17.11
C LYS A 42 -8.17 -1.51 -16.32
N ILE A 43 -9.26 -0.92 -15.86
CA ILE A 43 -9.23 0.32 -15.07
C ILE A 43 -8.50 0.06 -13.74
N PHE A 44 -8.69 -1.10 -13.11
CA PHE A 44 -8.04 -1.47 -11.88
C PHE A 44 -6.52 -1.48 -12.04
N ASP A 45 -5.99 -2.11 -13.09
CA ASP A 45 -4.56 -2.09 -13.41
C ASP A 45 -4.03 -0.68 -13.68
N GLU A 46 -4.76 0.15 -14.39
CA GLU A 46 -4.40 1.55 -14.61
C GLU A 46 -4.30 2.34 -13.30
N ARG A 47 -5.27 2.15 -12.38
CA ARG A 47 -5.26 2.80 -11.05
C ARG A 47 -4.15 2.25 -10.15
N LEU A 48 -3.88 0.95 -10.18
CA LEU A 48 -2.77 0.33 -9.46
C LEU A 48 -1.42 0.88 -9.92
N ALA A 49 -1.23 1.05 -11.23
CA ALA A 49 -0.02 1.67 -11.78
C ALA A 49 0.16 3.13 -11.31
N LEU A 50 -0.93 3.89 -11.19
CA LEU A 50 -0.90 5.23 -10.61
C LEU A 50 -0.51 5.21 -9.13
N CYS A 51 -1.09 4.30 -8.33
CA CYS A 51 -0.75 4.12 -6.94
C CYS A 51 0.73 3.75 -6.77
N HIS A 52 1.25 2.85 -7.60
CA HIS A 52 2.65 2.46 -7.60
C HIS A 52 3.58 3.66 -7.85
N ARG A 53 3.32 4.47 -8.89
CA ARG A 53 4.10 5.68 -9.15
C ARG A 53 4.06 6.68 -8.00
N ALA A 54 2.90 6.83 -7.37
CA ALA A 54 2.75 7.69 -6.20
C ALA A 54 3.53 7.17 -4.99
N LEU A 55 3.56 5.85 -4.76
CA LEU A 55 4.38 5.22 -3.73
C LEU A 55 5.87 5.41 -4.00
N GLN A 56 6.31 5.21 -5.25
CA GLN A 56 7.70 5.48 -5.66
C GLN A 56 8.08 6.94 -5.42
N ALA A 57 7.22 7.89 -5.77
CA ALA A 57 7.47 9.32 -5.53
C ALA A 57 7.60 9.62 -4.02
N ARG A 58 6.79 8.98 -3.15
CA ARG A 58 6.92 9.09 -1.69
C ARG A 58 8.26 8.55 -1.20
N HIS A 59 8.65 7.38 -1.67
CA HIS A 59 9.95 6.78 -1.35
C HIS A 59 11.11 7.69 -1.76
N GLN A 60 11.10 8.20 -2.98
CA GLN A 60 12.15 9.10 -3.50
C GLN A 60 12.28 10.38 -2.68
N ARG A 61 11.18 10.91 -2.13
CA ARG A 61 11.20 12.09 -1.26
C ARG A 61 11.92 11.86 0.07
N LEU A 62 12.08 10.60 0.50
CA LEU A 62 12.80 10.24 1.73
C LEU A 62 14.28 10.02 1.50
N LEU A 63 14.70 9.71 0.26
CA LEU A 63 16.10 9.51 -0.06
C LEU A 63 16.92 10.78 0.20
N GLY A 64 18.12 10.56 0.75
CA GLY A 64 19.03 11.64 1.11
C GLY A 64 18.68 12.37 2.42
N THR A 65 17.58 12.03 3.10
CA THR A 65 17.20 12.64 4.38
C THR A 65 18.26 12.36 5.43
N PRO A 66 18.84 13.40 6.08
CA PRO A 66 19.82 13.21 7.15
C PRO A 66 19.12 12.79 8.45
N SER A 67 19.82 12.05 9.28
CA SER A 67 19.35 11.62 10.61
C SER A 67 18.97 12.79 11.53
N ASP A 68 19.53 13.97 11.26
CA ASP A 68 19.23 15.22 11.99
C ASP A 68 17.80 15.73 11.74
N ALA A 69 17.14 15.30 10.69
CA ALA A 69 15.74 15.70 10.40
C ALA A 69 14.76 15.26 11.50
N ALA A 70 15.05 14.13 12.17
CA ALA A 70 14.28 13.64 13.31
C ALA A 70 15.18 12.81 14.23
N PRO A 71 16.01 13.45 15.06
CA PRO A 71 17.03 12.75 15.86
C PRO A 71 16.48 11.67 16.78
N ILE A 72 15.31 11.89 17.40
CA ILE A 72 14.65 10.90 18.26
C ILE A 72 14.38 9.60 17.49
N LEU A 73 13.95 9.70 16.23
CA LEU A 73 13.67 8.53 15.41
C LEU A 73 14.95 7.84 14.93
N TRP A 74 15.90 8.62 14.43
CA TRP A 74 17.02 8.09 13.65
C TRP A 74 18.33 7.92 14.44
N GLN A 75 18.57 8.73 15.47
CA GLN A 75 19.83 8.73 16.22
C GLN A 75 19.69 8.10 17.62
N TYR A 76 18.58 8.37 18.33
CA TYR A 76 18.43 7.98 19.73
C TYR A 76 17.67 6.67 19.95
N GLY A 77 17.35 5.93 18.91
CA GLY A 77 16.97 4.54 18.99
C GLY A 77 15.49 4.23 18.96
N ALA A 78 14.59 5.22 18.68
CA ALA A 78 13.19 4.91 18.48
C ALA A 78 13.00 3.98 17.26
N LEU A 79 13.70 4.26 16.16
CA LEU A 79 13.71 3.42 14.95
C LEU A 79 15.11 2.91 14.60
N ALA A 80 16.13 3.75 14.75
CA ALA A 80 17.51 3.43 14.42
C ALA A 80 18.50 4.13 15.37
N ARG A 81 19.79 3.80 15.24
CA ARG A 81 20.90 4.45 15.93
C ARG A 81 21.95 4.90 14.92
N LEU A 82 21.57 5.82 14.04
CA LEU A 82 22.47 6.42 13.06
C LEU A 82 23.34 7.49 13.70
N LYS A 83 24.51 7.73 13.13
CA LYS A 83 25.35 8.86 13.49
C LYS A 83 24.71 10.17 13.02
N LYS A 84 25.06 11.28 13.67
CA LYS A 84 24.65 12.62 13.24
C LYS A 84 25.05 12.87 11.79
N GLY A 85 24.13 13.39 10.96
CA GLY A 85 24.35 13.65 9.54
C GLY A 85 24.30 12.41 8.63
N GLU A 86 24.23 11.20 9.17
CA GLU A 86 24.11 9.98 8.39
C GLU A 86 22.74 9.92 7.69
N LYS A 87 22.73 9.53 6.41
CA LYS A 87 21.49 9.40 5.64
C LYS A 87 20.69 8.17 6.04
N ILE A 88 19.35 8.28 6.00
CA ILE A 88 18.44 7.18 6.36
C ILE A 88 18.25 6.14 5.23
N ASP A 89 18.87 6.33 4.07
CA ASP A 89 18.62 5.59 2.84
C ASP A 89 18.67 4.07 3.04
N LYS A 90 19.63 3.56 3.81
CA LYS A 90 19.75 2.12 4.13
C LYS A 90 18.55 1.54 4.88
N LEU A 91 17.72 2.40 5.51
CA LEU A 91 16.52 1.99 6.23
C LEU A 91 15.28 1.93 5.33
N LEU A 92 15.40 2.40 4.09
CA LEU A 92 14.29 2.47 3.14
C LEU A 92 14.18 1.23 2.26
N TYR A 93 15.19 0.37 2.27
CA TYR A 93 15.29 -0.84 1.44
C TYR A 93 15.40 -2.11 2.29
N GLY A 94 15.42 -3.27 1.62
CA GLY A 94 15.76 -4.55 2.23
C GLY A 94 14.79 -5.00 3.31
N GLY A 95 13.55 -4.51 3.33
CA GLY A 95 12.55 -4.88 4.32
C GLY A 95 12.73 -4.25 5.71
N TYR A 96 13.64 -3.29 5.88
CA TYR A 96 13.75 -2.55 7.14
C TYR A 96 12.51 -1.71 7.43
N SER A 97 11.95 -1.09 6.40
CA SER A 97 10.68 -0.36 6.45
C SER A 97 9.70 -0.91 5.42
N THR A 98 8.42 -0.56 5.57
CA THR A 98 7.36 -0.89 4.61
C THR A 98 6.91 0.36 3.86
N ILE A 99 6.35 0.15 2.68
CA ILE A 99 5.55 1.15 1.97
C ILE A 99 4.23 0.49 1.57
N SER A 100 3.10 1.16 1.78
CA SER A 100 1.82 0.45 1.76
C SER A 100 0.90 0.90 0.64
N LEU A 101 0.41 -0.07 -0.13
CA LEU A 101 -0.78 0.09 -0.95
C LEU A 101 -2.00 -0.05 -0.05
N GLY A 102 -2.70 1.06 0.20
CA GLY A 102 -3.97 1.05 0.90
C GLY A 102 -5.13 0.74 -0.04
N TYR A 103 -6.22 0.21 0.48
CA TYR A 103 -7.47 0.07 -0.27
C TYR A 103 -8.67 0.50 0.57
N ALA A 104 -9.72 0.96 -0.09
CA ALA A 104 -10.99 1.33 0.51
C ALA A 104 -12.15 0.98 -0.42
N GLY A 105 -13.32 0.68 0.14
CA GLY A 105 -14.55 0.47 -0.61
C GLY A 105 -14.69 -0.92 -1.23
N LEU A 106 -14.10 -1.97 -0.64
CA LEU A 106 -14.22 -3.34 -1.15
C LEU A 106 -15.68 -3.83 -1.14
N TYR A 107 -16.42 -3.53 -0.07
CA TYR A 107 -17.83 -3.92 0.03
C TYR A 107 -18.66 -3.29 -1.08
N GLU A 108 -18.55 -1.98 -1.25
CA GLU A 108 -19.28 -1.20 -2.23
C GLU A 108 -18.92 -1.64 -3.66
N CYS A 109 -17.64 -1.85 -3.91
CA CYS A 109 -17.14 -2.36 -5.18
C CYS A 109 -17.78 -3.71 -5.54
N VAL A 110 -17.69 -4.67 -4.63
CA VAL A 110 -18.26 -6.02 -4.86
C VAL A 110 -19.78 -5.96 -5.03
N LYS A 111 -20.46 -5.16 -4.20
CA LYS A 111 -21.91 -5.00 -4.29
C LYS A 111 -22.35 -4.38 -5.62
N TYR A 112 -21.63 -3.36 -6.10
CA TYR A 112 -21.90 -2.74 -7.39
C TYR A 112 -21.70 -3.72 -8.56
N MET A 113 -20.59 -4.48 -8.54
CA MET A 113 -20.24 -5.39 -9.62
C MET A 113 -21.10 -6.67 -9.67
N THR A 114 -21.54 -7.17 -8.51
CA THR A 114 -22.20 -8.48 -8.40
C THR A 114 -23.65 -8.42 -7.91
N GLY A 115 -24.10 -7.26 -7.44
CA GLY A 115 -25.39 -7.10 -6.77
C GLY A 115 -25.46 -7.67 -5.34
N LYS A 116 -24.38 -8.28 -4.84
CA LYS A 116 -24.34 -9.01 -3.57
C LYS A 116 -23.26 -8.50 -2.62
N SER A 117 -23.39 -8.82 -1.32
CA SER A 117 -22.34 -8.54 -0.34
C SER A 117 -21.07 -9.36 -0.64
N HIS A 118 -19.91 -8.81 -0.31
CA HIS A 118 -18.62 -9.52 -0.38
C HIS A 118 -18.55 -10.76 0.52
N THR A 119 -19.46 -10.88 1.49
CA THR A 119 -19.61 -12.06 2.37
C THR A 119 -20.55 -13.14 1.79
N ASP A 120 -21.31 -12.83 0.76
CA ASP A 120 -22.17 -13.79 0.05
C ASP A 120 -21.31 -14.83 -0.68
N ALA A 121 -21.69 -16.10 -0.59
CA ALA A 121 -20.93 -17.20 -1.19
C ALA A 121 -20.71 -17.03 -2.70
N GLY A 122 -21.67 -16.42 -3.41
CA GLY A 122 -21.57 -16.18 -4.84
C GLY A 122 -20.70 -14.99 -5.22
N ALA A 123 -20.53 -13.99 -4.35
CA ALA A 123 -19.71 -12.80 -4.59
C ALA A 123 -18.30 -12.89 -3.97
N LYS A 124 -18.11 -13.75 -2.98
CA LYS A 124 -16.83 -13.96 -2.29
C LYS A 124 -15.65 -14.28 -3.23
N PRO A 125 -15.78 -15.12 -4.27
CA PRO A 125 -14.68 -15.37 -5.21
C PRO A 125 -14.17 -14.09 -5.88
N PHE A 126 -15.07 -13.19 -6.32
CA PHE A 126 -14.69 -11.91 -6.90
C PHE A 126 -13.98 -11.00 -5.87
N ALA A 127 -14.51 -10.91 -4.65
CA ALA A 127 -13.85 -10.15 -3.58
C ALA A 127 -12.42 -10.66 -3.31
N LEU A 128 -12.24 -11.97 -3.24
CA LEU A 128 -10.92 -12.58 -3.05
C LEU A 128 -10.00 -12.35 -4.24
N SER A 129 -10.50 -12.40 -5.49
CA SER A 129 -9.68 -12.12 -6.67
C SER A 129 -9.18 -10.67 -6.70
N VAL A 130 -9.99 -9.69 -6.29
CA VAL A 130 -9.57 -8.29 -6.15
C VAL A 130 -8.45 -8.15 -5.12
N MET A 131 -8.59 -8.78 -3.95
CA MET A 131 -7.57 -8.76 -2.90
C MET A 131 -6.30 -9.47 -3.33
N GLN A 132 -6.42 -10.63 -3.98
CA GLN A 132 -5.28 -11.39 -4.48
C GLN A 132 -4.50 -10.60 -5.52
N HIS A 133 -5.19 -9.96 -6.46
CA HIS A 133 -4.55 -9.15 -7.50
C HIS A 133 -3.69 -8.02 -6.90
N MET A 134 -4.19 -7.31 -5.87
CA MET A 134 -3.40 -6.30 -5.16
C MET A 134 -2.18 -6.89 -4.46
N ASN A 135 -2.33 -8.06 -3.82
CA ASN A 135 -1.22 -8.77 -3.17
C ASN A 135 -0.14 -9.19 -4.17
N ASP A 136 -0.56 -9.68 -5.33
CA ASP A 136 0.35 -10.12 -6.39
C ASP A 136 1.15 -8.93 -6.92
N LYS A 137 0.50 -7.78 -7.14
CA LYS A 137 1.17 -6.53 -7.51
C LYS A 137 2.17 -6.06 -6.46
N CYS A 138 1.80 -6.07 -5.17
CA CYS A 138 2.74 -5.75 -4.10
C CYS A 138 3.95 -6.70 -4.10
N SER A 139 3.73 -7.99 -4.36
CA SER A 139 4.81 -8.99 -4.42
C SER A 139 5.72 -8.81 -5.63
N GLU A 140 5.15 -8.44 -6.78
CA GLU A 140 5.88 -8.09 -8.00
C GLU A 140 6.79 -6.88 -7.77
N TRP A 141 6.25 -5.78 -7.25
CA TRP A 141 7.00 -4.56 -6.95
C TRP A 141 8.09 -4.78 -5.91
N LYS A 142 7.80 -5.57 -4.87
CA LYS A 142 8.78 -5.94 -3.83
C LYS A 142 10.00 -6.62 -4.44
N LYS A 143 9.79 -7.58 -5.34
CA LYS A 143 10.89 -8.29 -6.01
C LYS A 143 11.69 -7.38 -6.95
N ALA A 144 11.00 -6.50 -7.67
CA ALA A 144 11.64 -5.63 -8.66
C ALA A 144 12.47 -4.50 -8.01
N GLU A 145 12.05 -3.97 -6.86
CA GLU A 145 12.57 -2.72 -6.30
C GLU A 145 13.29 -2.88 -4.95
N ASN A 146 13.35 -4.08 -4.40
CA ASN A 146 13.92 -4.36 -3.07
C ASN A 146 13.32 -3.49 -1.95
N MET A 147 12.04 -3.13 -2.09
CA MET A 147 11.25 -2.40 -1.11
C MET A 147 10.13 -3.28 -0.56
N ASP A 148 9.81 -3.17 0.72
CA ASP A 148 8.78 -4.00 1.33
C ASP A 148 7.37 -3.42 1.11
N TYR A 149 6.85 -3.59 -0.10
CA TYR A 149 5.45 -3.26 -0.41
C TYR A 149 4.49 -4.16 0.36
N SER A 150 3.50 -3.55 0.98
CA SER A 150 2.47 -4.27 1.76
C SER A 150 1.08 -3.78 1.40
N LEU A 151 0.12 -4.69 1.40
CA LEU A 151 -1.30 -4.34 1.29
C LEU A 151 -1.82 -3.91 2.66
N TYR A 152 -2.65 -2.85 2.69
CA TYR A 152 -3.12 -2.23 3.92
C TYR A 152 -4.60 -1.84 3.81
N GLY A 153 -5.43 -2.36 4.71
CA GLY A 153 -6.80 -1.88 4.86
C GLY A 153 -6.79 -0.48 5.47
N THR A 154 -7.06 0.54 4.66
CA THR A 154 -6.95 1.93 5.09
C THR A 154 -8.03 2.27 6.12
N PRO A 155 -7.69 2.81 7.31
CA PRO A 155 -8.67 3.39 8.22
C PRO A 155 -9.39 4.55 7.53
N LEU A 156 -10.72 4.56 7.59
CA LEU A 156 -11.55 5.42 6.72
C LEU A 156 -11.99 6.75 7.35
N GLU A 157 -11.40 7.21 8.43
CA GLU A 157 -11.85 8.36 9.22
C GLU A 157 -12.16 9.63 8.39
N SER A 158 -11.26 10.05 7.49
CA SER A 158 -11.49 11.19 6.59
C SER A 158 -11.53 10.84 5.11
N THR A 159 -11.10 9.64 4.77
CA THR A 159 -10.94 9.20 3.37
C THR A 159 -12.29 8.98 2.70
N THR A 160 -13.27 8.46 3.43
CA THR A 160 -14.64 8.22 2.94
C THR A 160 -15.29 9.51 2.43
N TYR A 161 -15.21 10.59 3.19
CA TYR A 161 -15.75 11.89 2.75
C TYR A 161 -15.08 12.40 1.48
N LYS A 162 -13.75 12.34 1.44
CA LYS A 162 -12.99 12.77 0.25
C LYS A 162 -13.34 11.96 -0.99
N PHE A 163 -13.43 10.65 -0.86
CA PHE A 163 -13.79 9.76 -1.96
C PHE A 163 -15.21 9.99 -2.43
N ALA A 164 -16.17 10.11 -1.51
CA ALA A 164 -17.57 10.42 -1.86
C ALA A 164 -17.70 11.77 -2.58
N LYS A 165 -16.96 12.79 -2.13
CA LYS A 165 -16.96 14.12 -2.77
C LYS A 165 -16.39 14.09 -4.20
N CYS A 166 -15.42 13.23 -4.47
CA CYS A 166 -14.85 13.08 -5.81
C CYS A 166 -15.76 12.30 -6.79
N LEU A 167 -16.81 11.64 -6.30
CA LEU A 167 -17.75 10.88 -7.11
C LEU A 167 -19.02 11.70 -7.49
N GLN A 168 -19.18 12.90 -6.98
CA GLN A 168 -20.24 13.85 -7.32
C GLN A 168 -19.85 14.65 -8.56
#